data_bf0a362409af05e8bfed105d4982e531
#
_entry.id   bf0a362409af05e8bfed105d4982e531
#
_cell.length_a   1.000
_cell.length_b   1.000
_cell.length_c   1.000
_cell.angle_alpha   90.00
_cell.angle_beta   90.00
_cell.angle_gamma   90.00
#
_symmetry.space_group_name_H-M   'P 1'
#
loop_
_entity.id
_entity.type
_entity.pdbx_description
1 polymer ?
#
loop_
_entity_poly.entity_id
_entity_poly.type
_entity_poly.pdbx_seq_one_letter_code
_entity_poly.pdbx_strand_id
1 'polypeptide(L)'
;MIGHLKGKIISKNPPEVLLEVGGIGYEILCPMSTFYQLDKTSEDTLLFTHLSIKEDAHTLFGFITKDEKSIFRELIRVNGVGPKVALAILSHLSVNALIECISNEDADLLAKTPGIGKKTALKLIVELQDRLSKLELVGSPSSTNEFKQSGNPNSMQAIEALQSLGFKTKEANKMVSKISDQNLSTEQLIRLALQNK
;
A
#
# COMPACT_ATOMS: atom_id res chain seq x y z
N MET A 1 10.85 8.70 -15.94
CA MET A 1 10.04 7.77 -15.12
C MET A 1 8.57 8.01 -15.38
N ILE A 2 7.77 6.96 -15.59
CA ILE A 2 6.32 7.07 -15.85
C ILE A 2 5.59 6.76 -14.54
N GLY A 3 4.92 7.76 -13.95
CA GLY A 3 4.32 7.67 -12.63
C GLY A 3 2.87 7.17 -12.62
N HIS A 4 2.12 7.55 -13.64
CA HIS A 4 0.75 7.11 -13.92
C HIS A 4 0.45 7.35 -15.40
N LEU A 5 -0.55 6.66 -15.90
CA LEU A 5 -1.10 6.86 -17.24
C LEU A 5 -2.64 6.96 -17.12
N LYS A 6 -3.22 7.90 -17.86
CA LYS A 6 -4.67 8.05 -17.97
C LYS A 6 -5.07 8.03 -19.43
N GLY A 7 -5.96 7.11 -19.80
CA GLY A 7 -6.38 6.95 -21.18
C GLY A 7 -7.43 5.86 -21.37
N LYS A 8 -7.58 5.41 -22.60
CA LYS A 8 -8.58 4.43 -23.03
C LYS A 8 -7.97 3.04 -23.16
N ILE A 9 -8.65 2.03 -22.64
CA ILE A 9 -8.26 0.63 -22.81
C ILE A 9 -8.61 0.18 -24.22
N ILE A 10 -7.60 -0.18 -25.02
CA ILE A 10 -7.76 -0.73 -26.37
C ILE A 10 -7.94 -2.24 -26.31
N SER A 11 -7.11 -2.94 -25.53
CA SER A 11 -7.22 -4.39 -25.34
C SER A 11 -6.86 -4.84 -23.96
N LYS A 12 -7.42 -5.99 -23.53
CA LYS A 12 -7.15 -6.65 -22.24
C LYS A 12 -6.89 -8.13 -22.48
N ASN A 13 -5.65 -8.57 -22.36
CA ASN A 13 -5.24 -9.95 -22.44
C ASN A 13 -4.37 -10.29 -21.21
N PRO A 14 -4.93 -10.93 -20.16
CA PRO A 14 -4.20 -11.10 -18.92
C PRO A 14 -2.80 -11.69 -19.10
N PRO A 15 -1.78 -11.17 -18.47
CA PRO A 15 -1.77 -10.04 -17.53
C PRO A 15 -1.60 -8.66 -18.18
N GLU A 16 -1.66 -8.56 -19.51
CA GLU A 16 -1.37 -7.36 -20.30
C GLU A 16 -2.61 -6.52 -20.59
N VAL A 17 -2.48 -5.23 -20.43
CA VAL A 17 -3.46 -4.20 -20.81
C VAL A 17 -2.79 -3.24 -21.78
N LEU A 18 -3.39 -3.01 -22.95
CA LEU A 18 -2.97 -1.96 -23.88
C LEU A 18 -3.80 -0.70 -23.59
N LEU A 19 -3.16 0.33 -23.09
CA LEU A 19 -3.75 1.63 -22.77
C LEU A 19 -3.28 2.68 -23.78
N GLU A 20 -4.22 3.31 -24.47
CA GLU A 20 -3.93 4.44 -25.35
C GLU A 20 -3.97 5.76 -24.59
N VAL A 21 -2.91 6.53 -24.70
CA VAL A 21 -2.79 7.87 -24.12
C VAL A 21 -2.28 8.83 -25.19
N GLY A 22 -3.13 9.74 -25.64
CA GLY A 22 -2.75 10.74 -26.63
C GLY A 22 -2.24 10.17 -27.98
N GLY A 23 -2.81 9.04 -28.43
CA GLY A 23 -2.42 8.38 -29.66
C GLY A 23 -1.22 7.42 -29.53
N ILE A 24 -0.70 7.22 -28.31
CA ILE A 24 0.38 6.26 -28.03
C ILE A 24 -0.19 5.10 -27.23
N GLY A 25 0.03 3.87 -27.71
CA GLY A 25 -0.33 2.65 -27.01
C GLY A 25 0.77 2.21 -26.03
N TYR A 26 0.39 2.03 -24.75
CA TYR A 26 1.26 1.51 -23.71
C TYR A 26 0.86 0.09 -23.33
N GLU A 27 1.77 -0.86 -23.49
CA GLU A 27 1.61 -2.22 -22.98
C GLU A 27 1.97 -2.25 -21.49
N ILE A 28 0.99 -2.62 -20.64
CA ILE A 28 1.10 -2.53 -19.19
C ILE A 28 0.76 -3.88 -18.59
N LEU A 29 1.68 -4.45 -17.80
CA LEU A 29 1.43 -5.67 -17.05
C LEU A 29 0.73 -5.32 -15.74
N CYS A 30 -0.46 -5.88 -15.52
CA CYS A 30 -1.28 -5.64 -14.36
C CYS A 30 -1.47 -6.93 -13.54
N PRO A 31 -1.53 -6.86 -12.20
CA PRO A 31 -1.98 -7.99 -11.41
C PRO A 31 -3.46 -8.28 -11.67
N MET A 32 -3.89 -9.52 -11.40
CA MET A 32 -5.29 -9.90 -11.64
C MET A 32 -6.26 -9.09 -10.79
N SER A 33 -5.87 -8.66 -9.59
CA SER A 33 -6.64 -7.73 -8.74
C SER A 33 -7.01 -6.44 -9.48
N THR A 34 -6.03 -5.80 -10.11
CA THR A 34 -6.23 -4.63 -10.98
C THR A 34 -7.02 -5.01 -12.24
N PHE A 35 -6.66 -6.11 -12.91
CA PHE A 35 -7.23 -6.51 -14.18
C PHE A 35 -8.75 -6.71 -14.12
N TYR A 36 -9.28 -7.30 -13.03
CA TYR A 36 -10.72 -7.51 -12.84
C TYR A 36 -11.48 -6.21 -12.58
N GLN A 37 -10.85 -5.20 -12.03
CA GLN A 37 -11.46 -3.92 -11.72
C GLN A 37 -11.49 -2.97 -12.93
N LEU A 38 -10.71 -3.27 -13.98
CA LEU A 38 -10.68 -2.45 -15.19
C LEU A 38 -11.92 -2.68 -16.05
N ASP A 39 -12.68 -1.63 -16.29
CA ASP A 39 -13.79 -1.65 -17.24
C ASP A 39 -13.31 -1.25 -18.64
N LYS A 40 -13.60 -2.10 -19.64
CA LYS A 40 -13.27 -1.83 -21.04
C LYS A 40 -14.09 -0.65 -21.63
N THR A 41 -15.21 -0.31 -21.03
CA THR A 41 -16.12 0.74 -21.52
C THR A 41 -15.76 2.11 -20.96
N SER A 42 -14.85 2.19 -19.97
CA SER A 42 -14.41 3.45 -19.41
C SER A 42 -13.56 4.24 -20.40
N GLU A 43 -13.98 5.45 -20.72
CA GLU A 43 -13.22 6.36 -21.61
C GLU A 43 -11.94 6.86 -20.95
N ASP A 44 -11.88 6.86 -19.61
CA ASP A 44 -10.81 7.44 -18.82
C ASP A 44 -10.34 6.48 -17.71
N THR A 45 -9.48 5.54 -18.05
CA THR A 45 -8.84 4.66 -17.06
C THR A 45 -7.53 5.27 -16.55
N LEU A 46 -7.40 5.38 -15.23
CA LEU A 46 -6.16 5.78 -14.56
C LEU A 46 -5.45 4.55 -13.99
N LEU A 47 -4.20 4.35 -14.39
CA LEU A 47 -3.30 3.35 -13.83
C LEU A 47 -2.07 4.01 -13.19
N PHE A 48 -1.77 3.69 -11.96
CA PHE A 48 -0.51 4.04 -11.32
C PHE A 48 0.58 3.08 -11.81
N THR A 49 1.68 3.61 -12.35
CA THR A 49 2.65 2.79 -13.07
C THR A 49 4.01 2.74 -12.39
N HIS A 50 4.68 1.61 -12.54
CA HIS A 50 6.09 1.40 -12.22
C HIS A 50 6.82 0.95 -13.48
N LEU A 51 7.83 1.71 -13.89
CA LEU A 51 8.70 1.37 -15.02
C LEU A 51 9.93 0.61 -14.49
N SER A 52 10.08 -0.63 -14.91
CA SER A 52 11.28 -1.45 -14.71
C SER A 52 12.16 -1.37 -15.94
N ILE A 53 13.38 -0.89 -15.77
CA ILE A 53 14.36 -0.75 -16.84
C ILE A 53 15.45 -1.80 -16.62
N LYS A 54 15.68 -2.66 -17.62
CA LYS A 54 16.78 -3.61 -17.71
C LYS A 54 17.53 -3.35 -19.01
N GLU A 55 18.71 -3.95 -19.17
CA GLU A 55 19.52 -3.79 -20.36
C GLU A 55 18.79 -4.24 -21.63
N ASP A 56 17.97 -5.27 -21.53
CA ASP A 56 17.27 -5.93 -22.63
C ASP A 56 15.79 -5.59 -22.74
N ALA A 57 15.19 -4.94 -21.72
CA ALA A 57 13.75 -4.69 -21.69
C ALA A 57 13.35 -3.50 -20.81
N HIS A 58 12.40 -2.73 -21.31
CA HIS A 58 11.63 -1.74 -20.54
C HIS A 58 10.23 -2.29 -20.32
N THR A 59 9.90 -2.61 -19.07
CA THR A 59 8.59 -3.19 -18.73
C THR A 59 7.80 -2.24 -17.85
N LEU A 60 6.57 -1.99 -18.22
CA LEU A 60 5.65 -1.13 -17.48
C LEU A 60 4.66 -2.00 -16.70
N PHE A 61 4.58 -1.77 -15.40
CA PHE A 61 3.62 -2.41 -14.49
C PHE A 61 2.56 -1.40 -14.07
N GLY A 62 1.28 -1.81 -14.03
CA GLY A 62 0.15 -0.94 -13.73
C GLY A 62 -0.73 -1.45 -12.61
N PHE A 63 -1.24 -0.51 -11.81
CA PHE A 63 -2.02 -0.75 -10.62
C PHE A 63 -3.18 0.23 -10.55
N ILE A 64 -4.32 -0.21 -10.00
CA ILE A 64 -5.49 0.66 -9.88
C ILE A 64 -5.35 1.62 -8.69
N THR A 65 -4.59 1.24 -7.65
CA THR A 65 -4.37 2.06 -6.47
C THR A 65 -2.89 2.40 -6.28
N LYS A 66 -2.64 3.49 -5.53
CA LYS A 66 -1.27 3.86 -5.12
C LYS A 66 -0.69 2.83 -4.14
N ASP A 67 -1.54 2.21 -3.33
CA ASP A 67 -1.14 1.24 -2.32
C ASP A 67 -0.65 -0.06 -2.97
N GLU A 68 -1.37 -0.58 -4.00
CA GLU A 68 -0.88 -1.72 -4.79
C GLU A 68 0.50 -1.43 -5.40
N LYS A 69 0.68 -0.24 -5.99
CA LYS A 69 1.98 0.19 -6.53
C LYS A 69 3.06 0.28 -5.46
N SER A 70 2.73 0.79 -4.27
CA SER A 70 3.67 0.93 -3.16
C SER A 70 4.11 -0.43 -2.65
N ILE A 71 3.18 -1.34 -2.41
CA ILE A 71 3.46 -2.72 -2.00
C ILE A 71 4.27 -3.46 -3.07
N PHE A 72 3.92 -3.32 -4.36
CA PHE A 72 4.71 -3.90 -5.45
C PHE A 72 6.17 -3.45 -5.39
N ARG A 73 6.42 -2.18 -5.12
CA ARG A 73 7.77 -1.63 -5.01
C ARG A 73 8.54 -2.18 -3.81
N GLU A 74 7.87 -2.42 -2.70
CA GLU A 74 8.51 -3.06 -1.54
C GLU A 74 8.79 -4.55 -1.81
N LEU A 75 7.87 -5.26 -2.46
CA LEU A 75 8.05 -6.66 -2.84
C LEU A 75 9.29 -6.86 -3.74
N ILE A 76 9.46 -6.05 -4.77
CA ILE A 76 10.61 -6.19 -5.70
C ILE A 76 11.95 -5.79 -5.09
N ARG A 77 11.96 -5.17 -3.91
CA ARG A 77 13.18 -4.88 -3.14
C ARG A 77 13.66 -6.07 -2.31
N VAL A 78 12.79 -7.06 -2.10
CA VAL A 78 13.14 -8.28 -1.38
C VAL A 78 14.01 -9.16 -2.29
N ASN A 79 15.16 -9.56 -1.78
CA ASN A 79 16.08 -10.40 -2.56
C ASN A 79 15.44 -11.75 -2.91
N GLY A 80 15.37 -12.07 -4.19
CA GLY A 80 14.72 -13.28 -4.73
C GLY A 80 13.27 -13.07 -5.17
N VAL A 81 12.73 -11.86 -5.02
CA VAL A 81 11.40 -11.48 -5.52
C VAL A 81 11.53 -10.54 -6.70
N GLY A 82 11.42 -11.07 -7.90
CA GLY A 82 11.40 -10.27 -9.12
C GLY A 82 10.01 -9.69 -9.42
N PRO A 83 9.92 -8.74 -10.39
CA PRO A 83 8.65 -8.10 -10.74
C PRO A 83 7.52 -9.09 -11.11
N LYS A 84 7.84 -10.18 -11.82
CA LYS A 84 6.85 -11.22 -12.17
C LYS A 84 6.29 -11.92 -10.94
N VAL A 85 7.14 -12.22 -9.95
CA VAL A 85 6.74 -12.85 -8.68
C VAL A 85 5.90 -11.88 -7.85
N ALA A 86 6.30 -10.61 -7.77
CA ALA A 86 5.54 -9.57 -7.09
C ALA A 86 4.14 -9.38 -7.71
N LEU A 87 4.05 -9.44 -9.05
CA LEU A 87 2.76 -9.40 -9.75
C LEU A 87 1.88 -10.61 -9.42
N ALA A 88 2.48 -11.82 -9.32
CA ALA A 88 1.77 -13.03 -8.93
C ALA A 88 1.24 -12.95 -7.50
N ILE A 89 2.02 -12.39 -6.56
CA ILE A 89 1.56 -12.17 -5.18
C ILE A 89 0.33 -11.27 -5.17
N LEU A 90 0.38 -10.10 -5.80
CA LEU A 90 -0.73 -9.15 -5.88
C LEU A 90 -1.91 -9.64 -6.71
N SER A 91 -1.70 -10.63 -7.57
CA SER A 91 -2.79 -11.34 -8.27
C SER A 91 -3.51 -12.33 -7.38
N HIS A 92 -2.82 -12.89 -6.38
CA HIS A 92 -3.34 -13.91 -5.46
C HIS A 92 -3.90 -13.32 -4.17
N LEU A 93 -3.27 -12.27 -3.65
CA LEU A 93 -3.62 -11.60 -2.40
C LEU A 93 -3.90 -10.12 -2.64
N SER A 94 -5.00 -9.62 -2.05
CA SER A 94 -5.20 -8.17 -1.96
C SER A 94 -4.15 -7.55 -1.05
N VAL A 95 -3.96 -6.22 -1.12
CA VAL A 95 -3.02 -5.48 -0.26
C VAL A 95 -3.29 -5.78 1.22
N ASN A 96 -4.56 -5.72 1.65
CA ASN A 96 -4.93 -5.98 3.04
C ASN A 96 -4.66 -7.42 3.45
N ALA A 97 -5.01 -8.40 2.60
CA ALA A 97 -4.74 -9.81 2.85
C ALA A 97 -3.23 -10.11 2.94
N LEU A 98 -2.42 -9.43 2.13
CA LEU A 98 -0.97 -9.55 2.20
C LEU A 98 -0.40 -8.96 3.50
N ILE A 99 -0.87 -7.78 3.93
CA ILE A 99 -0.47 -7.16 5.21
C ILE A 99 -0.85 -8.08 6.37
N GLU A 100 -2.05 -8.62 6.37
CA GLU A 100 -2.53 -9.57 7.40
C GLU A 100 -1.71 -10.86 7.41
N CYS A 101 -1.41 -11.42 6.24
CA CYS A 101 -0.54 -12.58 6.08
C CYS A 101 0.86 -12.34 6.67
N ILE A 102 1.44 -11.17 6.42
CA ILE A 102 2.75 -10.78 6.96
C ILE A 102 2.67 -10.59 8.47
N SER A 103 1.62 -9.95 8.99
CA SER A 103 1.42 -9.73 10.43
C SER A 103 1.24 -11.02 11.21
N ASN A 104 0.57 -12.01 10.60
CA ASN A 104 0.31 -13.33 11.18
C ASN A 104 1.44 -14.35 10.89
N GLU A 105 2.50 -13.95 10.20
CA GLU A 105 3.62 -14.81 9.78
C GLU A 105 3.20 -16.06 8.99
N ASP A 106 2.10 -15.95 8.21
CA ASP A 106 1.55 -17.06 7.44
C ASP A 106 2.35 -17.34 6.15
N ALA A 107 3.51 -18.00 6.31
CA ALA A 107 4.37 -18.38 5.20
C ALA A 107 3.72 -19.43 4.27
N ASP A 108 2.81 -20.25 4.77
CA ASP A 108 2.15 -21.28 3.96
C ASP A 108 1.15 -20.67 2.98
N LEU A 109 0.49 -19.57 3.36
CA LEU A 109 -0.38 -18.80 2.44
C LEU A 109 0.43 -18.18 1.31
N LEU A 110 1.57 -17.52 1.63
CA LEU A 110 2.46 -16.96 0.61
C LEU A 110 3.07 -18.01 -0.31
N ALA A 111 3.42 -19.18 0.22
CA ALA A 111 4.00 -20.29 -0.55
C ALA A 111 3.02 -20.91 -1.56
N LYS A 112 1.70 -20.60 -1.47
CA LYS A 112 0.72 -20.98 -2.49
C LYS A 112 0.85 -20.16 -3.77
N THR A 113 1.56 -19.02 -3.70
CA THR A 113 1.80 -18.17 -4.88
C THR A 113 2.82 -18.83 -5.82
N PRO A 114 2.52 -18.95 -7.12
CA PRO A 114 3.47 -19.48 -8.08
C PRO A 114 4.81 -18.72 -8.06
N GLY A 115 5.91 -19.48 -7.98
CA GLY A 115 7.27 -18.90 -7.93
C GLY A 115 7.77 -18.57 -6.53
N ILE A 116 7.00 -18.85 -5.47
CA ILE A 116 7.41 -18.67 -4.07
C ILE A 116 7.49 -20.03 -3.38
N GLY A 117 8.72 -20.40 -2.96
CA GLY A 117 8.92 -21.52 -2.05
C GLY A 117 8.85 -21.11 -0.58
N LYS A 118 8.67 -22.09 0.34
CA LYS A 118 8.61 -21.82 1.79
C LYS A 118 9.76 -20.94 2.31
N LYS A 119 11.00 -21.18 1.85
CA LYS A 119 12.17 -20.40 2.25
C LYS A 119 12.06 -18.92 1.81
N THR A 120 11.56 -18.68 0.59
CA THR A 120 11.36 -17.32 0.07
C THR A 120 10.20 -16.65 0.79
N ALA A 121 9.12 -17.37 1.10
CA ALA A 121 7.99 -16.86 1.87
C ALA A 121 8.39 -16.38 3.26
N LEU A 122 9.14 -17.19 4.02
CA LEU A 122 9.66 -16.81 5.33
C LEU A 122 10.55 -15.56 5.26
N LYS A 123 11.47 -15.53 4.29
CA LYS A 123 12.34 -14.36 4.09
C LYS A 123 11.53 -13.10 3.74
N LEU A 124 10.53 -13.24 2.88
CA LEU A 124 9.65 -12.16 2.45
C LEU A 124 8.88 -11.57 3.64
N ILE A 125 8.34 -12.43 4.53
CA ILE A 125 7.64 -11.98 5.74
C ILE A 125 8.57 -11.13 6.60
N VAL A 126 9.76 -11.64 6.95
CA VAL A 126 10.71 -10.92 7.82
C VAL A 126 11.13 -9.58 7.22
N GLU A 127 11.49 -9.55 5.93
CA GLU A 127 11.92 -8.30 5.28
C GLU A 127 10.78 -7.29 5.11
N LEU A 128 9.54 -7.75 4.85
CA LEU A 128 8.40 -6.86 4.70
C LEU A 128 7.87 -6.35 6.05
N GLN A 129 7.88 -7.15 7.12
CA GLN A 129 7.51 -6.68 8.46
C GLN A 129 8.34 -5.45 8.85
N ASP A 130 9.66 -5.51 8.69
CA ASP A 130 10.57 -4.39 8.99
C ASP A 130 10.32 -3.17 8.10
N ARG A 131 9.90 -3.36 6.85
CA ARG A 131 9.63 -2.27 5.90
C ARG A 131 8.25 -1.67 6.09
N LEU A 132 7.22 -2.48 6.29
CA LEU A 132 5.84 -2.02 6.49
C LEU A 132 5.70 -1.25 7.80
N SER A 133 6.37 -1.68 8.88
CA SER A 133 6.41 -0.93 10.13
C SER A 133 7.02 0.48 9.97
N LYS A 134 7.95 0.64 9.03
CA LYS A 134 8.53 1.94 8.68
C LYS A 134 7.62 2.79 7.77
N LEU A 135 6.81 2.15 6.91
CA LEU A 135 5.84 2.83 6.04
C LEU A 135 4.63 3.36 6.82
N GLU A 136 4.15 2.64 7.82
CA GLU A 136 3.10 3.11 8.74
C GLU A 136 3.54 4.32 9.57
N LEU A 137 4.86 4.50 9.77
CA LEU A 137 5.44 5.68 10.40
C LEU A 137 5.51 6.91 9.47
N VAL A 138 5.28 6.74 8.16
CA VAL A 138 5.38 7.82 7.15
C VAL A 138 4.00 8.27 6.63
N GLY A 139 2.91 7.76 7.19
CA GLY A 139 1.57 8.32 6.98
C GLY A 139 0.81 7.71 5.81
N SER A 140 -0.28 7.09 6.14
CA SER A 140 -1.46 6.99 5.28
C SER A 140 -2.67 7.51 6.03
N PRO A 141 -3.23 8.65 5.66
CA PRO A 141 -4.62 8.93 5.93
C PRO A 141 -5.42 8.34 4.76
N SER A 142 -5.86 7.12 4.82
CA SER A 142 -7.03 6.60 4.09
C SER A 142 -6.94 5.08 3.97
N SER A 143 -7.46 4.38 4.93
CA SER A 143 -8.10 3.09 4.71
C SER A 143 -9.15 2.94 5.78
N THR A 144 -10.38 2.97 5.34
CA THR A 144 -11.56 2.53 6.07
C THR A 144 -11.28 1.20 6.78
N ASN A 145 -10.83 1.26 8.01
CA ASN A 145 -10.97 0.19 8.95
C ASN A 145 -12.25 0.44 9.75
N GLU A 146 -13.34 -0.15 9.29
CA GLU A 146 -14.45 -0.51 10.18
C GLU A 146 -13.95 -1.56 11.19
N PHE A 147 -13.11 -1.12 12.11
CA PHE A 147 -12.96 -1.75 13.41
C PHE A 147 -13.21 -0.67 14.46
N LYS A 148 -14.41 -0.78 15.04
CA LYS A 148 -14.83 -0.16 16.30
C LYS A 148 -13.67 0.41 17.12
N GLN A 149 -13.38 1.69 16.94
CA GLN A 149 -12.97 2.56 18.01
C GLN A 149 -13.67 3.89 17.79
N SER A 150 -14.62 4.19 18.65
CA SER A 150 -15.21 5.48 18.90
C SER A 150 -14.10 6.44 19.37
N GLY A 151 -13.27 6.90 18.43
CA GLY A 151 -12.24 7.91 18.64
C GLY A 151 -12.66 9.19 17.93
N ASN A 152 -12.86 10.25 18.70
CA ASN A 152 -13.13 11.59 18.22
C ASN A 152 -12.06 12.00 17.19
N PRO A 153 -12.40 12.49 15.96
CA PRO A 153 -11.45 12.91 14.94
C PRO A 153 -10.40 13.90 15.44
N ASN A 154 -10.77 14.72 16.45
CA ASN A 154 -9.86 15.65 17.11
C ASN A 154 -8.72 14.94 17.87
N SER A 155 -8.96 13.74 18.38
CA SER A 155 -7.94 12.96 19.11
C SER A 155 -6.87 12.42 18.14
N MET A 156 -7.24 11.98 16.94
CA MET A 156 -6.28 11.52 15.92
C MET A 156 -5.39 12.66 15.45
N GLN A 157 -5.96 13.82 15.15
CA GLN A 157 -5.20 15.00 14.76
C GLN A 157 -4.25 15.48 15.87
N ALA A 158 -4.67 15.38 17.15
CA ALA A 158 -3.82 15.71 18.28
C ALA A 158 -2.61 14.75 18.41
N ILE A 159 -2.81 13.45 18.15
CA ILE A 159 -1.73 12.46 18.15
C ILE A 159 -0.72 12.74 17.04
N GLU A 160 -1.19 13.03 15.81
CA GLU A 160 -0.32 13.39 14.68
C GLU A 160 0.50 14.66 14.96
N ALA A 161 -0.14 15.66 15.56
CA ALA A 161 0.55 16.90 15.94
C ALA A 161 1.62 16.66 17.01
N LEU A 162 1.36 15.81 18.00
CA LEU A 162 2.35 15.44 19.02
C LEU A 162 3.51 14.64 18.40
N GLN A 163 3.26 13.78 17.42
CA GLN A 163 4.30 13.08 16.68
C GLN A 163 5.19 14.04 15.89
N SER A 164 4.60 15.06 15.25
CA SER A 164 5.36 16.09 14.54
C SER A 164 6.23 16.94 15.48
N LEU A 165 5.86 17.03 16.77
CA LEU A 165 6.65 17.64 17.84
C LEU A 165 7.75 16.71 18.41
N GLY A 166 7.92 15.50 17.86
CA GLY A 166 8.98 14.57 18.22
C GLY A 166 8.64 13.51 19.27
N PHE A 167 7.37 13.39 19.70
CA PHE A 167 6.93 12.33 20.61
C PHE A 167 6.77 11.01 19.86
N LYS A 168 7.15 9.88 20.51
CA LYS A 168 6.93 8.56 19.95
C LYS A 168 5.42 8.23 19.92
N THR A 169 4.96 7.47 18.91
CA THR A 169 3.55 7.10 18.72
C THR A 169 2.91 6.55 20.00
N LYS A 170 3.61 5.66 20.73
CA LYS A 170 3.12 5.11 22.00
C LYS A 170 2.95 6.16 23.10
N GLU A 171 3.83 7.15 23.14
CA GLU A 171 3.78 8.26 24.10
C GLU A 171 2.64 9.22 23.77
N ALA A 172 2.53 9.63 22.49
CA ALA A 172 1.46 10.51 22.01
C ALA A 172 0.07 9.89 22.27
N ASN A 173 -0.12 8.62 21.95
CA ASN A 173 -1.36 7.88 22.27
C ASN A 173 -1.65 7.88 23.78
N LYS A 174 -0.66 7.60 24.63
CA LYS A 174 -0.81 7.57 26.08
C LYS A 174 -1.14 8.96 26.67
N MET A 175 -0.58 10.02 26.10
CA MET A 175 -0.84 11.39 26.52
C MET A 175 -2.28 11.81 26.21
N VAL A 176 -2.77 11.52 25.00
CA VAL A 176 -4.14 11.84 24.59
C VAL A 176 -5.17 10.96 25.29
N SER A 177 -4.89 9.65 25.50
CA SER A 177 -5.81 8.74 26.18
C SER A 177 -6.04 9.04 27.68
N LYS A 178 -5.15 9.77 28.32
CA LYS A 178 -5.32 10.24 29.70
C LYS A 178 -6.36 11.36 29.83
N ILE A 179 -6.74 12.00 28.72
CA ILE A 179 -7.71 13.09 28.71
C ILE A 179 -9.10 12.50 28.50
N SER A 180 -9.92 12.53 29.57
CA SER A 180 -11.25 11.88 29.59
C SER A 180 -12.34 12.66 28.84
N ASP A 181 -12.10 13.91 28.46
CA ASP A 181 -13.10 14.78 27.83
C ASP A 181 -13.06 14.63 26.31
N GLN A 182 -14.11 14.04 25.74
CA GLN A 182 -14.22 13.72 24.30
C GLN A 182 -14.69 14.90 23.43
N ASN A 183 -15.08 16.05 24.02
CA ASN A 183 -15.61 17.19 23.28
C ASN A 183 -14.58 18.32 23.06
N LEU A 184 -13.31 18.08 23.36
CA LEU A 184 -12.26 19.08 23.23
C LEU A 184 -11.82 19.25 21.77
N SER A 185 -11.45 20.46 21.40
CA SER A 185 -10.83 20.73 20.09
C SER A 185 -9.42 20.12 20.04
N THR A 186 -8.91 19.87 18.84
CA THR A 186 -7.54 19.37 18.60
C THR A 186 -6.49 20.20 19.35
N GLU A 187 -6.63 21.52 19.34
CA GLU A 187 -5.70 22.44 20.00
C GLU A 187 -5.73 22.30 21.53
N GLN A 188 -6.92 22.17 22.10
CA GLN A 188 -7.09 21.93 23.53
C GLN A 188 -6.52 20.57 23.98
N LEU A 189 -6.72 19.52 23.17
CA LEU A 189 -6.15 18.21 23.42
C LEU A 189 -4.63 18.23 23.43
N ILE A 190 -3.99 18.90 22.45
CA ILE A 190 -2.54 19.05 22.39
C ILE A 190 -2.02 19.79 23.61
N ARG A 191 -2.66 20.90 23.98
CA ARG A 191 -2.26 21.72 25.13
C ARG A 191 -2.33 20.94 26.44
N LEU A 192 -3.42 20.21 26.68
CA LEU A 192 -3.59 19.40 27.88
C LEU A 192 -2.65 18.19 27.90
N ALA A 193 -2.41 17.57 26.76
CA ALA A 193 -1.47 16.47 26.64
C ALA A 193 -0.03 16.90 27.01
N LEU A 194 0.38 18.10 26.60
CA LEU A 194 1.70 18.65 26.94
C LEU A 194 1.81 19.09 28.41
N GLN A 195 0.71 19.51 29.03
CA GLN A 195 0.68 19.92 30.46
C GLN A 195 0.71 18.71 31.41
N ASN A 196 0.16 17.56 31.01
CA ASN A 196 0.05 16.35 31.82
C ASN A 196 1.16 15.32 31.55
N LYS A 197 2.32 15.79 31.16
CA LYS A 197 3.51 14.96 30.84
C LYS A 197 4.11 14.31 32.09
#